data_679b7f2875794ce46d4ac15bece9895f
#
_entry.id   679b7f2875794ce46d4ac15bece9895f
#
_cell.length_a   1.000
_cell.length_b   1.000
_cell.length_c   1.000
_cell.angle_alpha   90.00
_cell.angle_beta   90.00
_cell.angle_gamma   90.00
#
_symmetry.space_group_name_H-M   'P 1'
#
loop_
_entity.id
_entity.type
_entity.pdbx_description
1 polymer ?
#
loop_
_entity_poly.entity_id
_entity_poly.type
_entity_poly.pdbx_seq_one_letter_code
_entity_poly.pdbx_strand_id
1 'polypeptide(L)'
;MLVFHDPLRQTDLPRGCVATIGNFDGMHVGHQQIVRGVVERARELGRPSAVITFHPHPLTVVAPDRVPKQILTLAQKEELLRDMGVDAMLVVPFSHEFSRWTADRFIEEFLVGALQVQEVRIGRDFCFGAGREGNLQKLTAAGERHGFGVMGIEDVKIRGMRVSSSIVRDALSKGCLRIVTLFLGRTFFVDGRVATGRRLGRKMGFPTVNVDPSNELYPEGGVFVTTCRFESFDRSFESVTNIGVRPTLYENYARTIEAHILDFDSN
;
A
#
# COMPACT_ATOMS: atom_id res chain seq x y z
N MET A 1 12.32 -9.98 4.74
CA MET A 1 11.89 -8.63 5.23
C MET A 1 11.38 -8.76 6.66
N LEU A 2 11.94 -7.98 7.59
CA LEU A 2 11.43 -7.83 8.95
C LEU A 2 10.33 -6.76 8.98
N VAL A 3 9.31 -6.94 9.83
CA VAL A 3 8.23 -5.96 10.00
C VAL A 3 8.21 -5.51 11.45
N PHE A 4 8.37 -4.22 11.65
CA PHE A 4 8.39 -3.58 12.96
C PHE A 4 7.10 -2.79 13.17
N HIS A 5 6.21 -3.33 13.98
CA HIS A 5 5.03 -2.59 14.44
C HIS A 5 5.44 -1.72 15.64
N ASP A 6 5.04 -0.44 15.61
CA ASP A 6 5.44 0.56 16.61
C ASP A 6 6.98 0.69 16.82
N PRO A 7 7.72 1.01 15.72
CA PRO A 7 9.17 1.11 15.79
C PRO A 7 9.68 2.21 16.74
N LEU A 8 8.80 3.15 17.14
CA LEU A 8 9.15 4.20 18.10
C LEU A 8 9.44 3.67 19.52
N ARG A 9 9.01 2.43 19.82
CA ARG A 9 9.21 1.76 21.12
C ARG A 9 10.16 0.58 21.07
N GLN A 10 10.82 0.36 19.92
CA GLN A 10 11.72 -0.78 19.72
C GLN A 10 13.17 -0.32 19.66
N THR A 11 14.09 -1.19 20.08
CA THR A 11 15.52 -0.90 20.15
C THR A 11 16.36 -1.65 19.12
N ASP A 12 15.83 -2.74 18.55
CA ASP A 12 16.49 -3.62 17.59
C ASP A 12 16.20 -3.24 16.12
N LEU A 13 16.05 -1.95 15.87
CA LEU A 13 15.75 -1.40 14.55
C LEU A 13 16.93 -1.55 13.56
N PRO A 14 16.67 -1.52 12.24
CA PRO A 14 17.69 -1.62 11.20
C PRO A 14 18.55 -0.34 11.12
N ARG A 15 19.51 -0.21 12.03
CA ARG A 15 20.38 0.97 12.11
C ARG A 15 21.31 1.09 10.90
N GLY A 16 21.62 2.33 10.52
CA GLY A 16 22.47 2.63 9.38
C GLY A 16 21.81 2.31 8.04
N CYS A 17 20.47 2.26 8.00
CA CYS A 17 19.72 1.89 6.82
C CYS A 17 19.66 2.99 5.75
N VAL A 18 19.39 2.58 4.51
CA VAL A 18 18.86 3.47 3.47
C VAL A 18 17.34 3.40 3.56
N ALA A 19 16.69 4.55 3.80
CA ALA A 19 15.28 4.59 4.11
C ALA A 19 14.45 5.39 3.10
N THR A 20 13.17 5.07 3.02
CA THR A 20 12.15 5.94 2.44
C THR A 20 10.96 6.09 3.37
N ILE A 21 10.21 7.17 3.19
CA ILE A 21 9.08 7.53 4.05
C ILE A 21 7.87 7.83 3.19
N GLY A 22 6.73 7.22 3.51
CA GLY A 22 5.49 7.50 2.79
C GLY A 22 4.34 6.56 3.15
N ASN A 23 3.14 6.90 2.69
CA ASN A 23 1.98 6.03 2.88
C ASN A 23 2.00 4.80 1.96
N PHE A 24 2.63 4.91 0.79
CA PHE A 24 2.78 3.84 -0.21
C PHE A 24 1.46 3.12 -0.54
N ASP A 25 0.34 3.87 -0.51
CA ASP A 25 -0.95 3.28 -0.84
C ASP A 25 -1.07 3.02 -2.34
N GLY A 26 -1.45 1.78 -2.68
CA GLY A 26 -1.51 1.28 -4.05
C GLY A 26 -0.17 0.79 -4.60
N MET A 27 0.99 1.11 -4.01
CA MET A 27 2.32 0.74 -4.53
C MET A 27 2.40 0.92 -6.05
N HIS A 28 1.96 2.10 -6.54
CA HIS A 28 2.01 2.46 -7.95
C HIS A 28 3.45 2.62 -8.46
N VAL A 29 3.66 2.69 -9.76
CA VAL A 29 5.01 2.69 -10.36
C VAL A 29 5.92 3.80 -9.84
N GLY A 30 5.37 4.95 -9.41
CA GLY A 30 6.15 6.00 -8.74
C GLY A 30 6.67 5.57 -7.36
N HIS A 31 5.83 4.89 -6.56
CA HIS A 31 6.26 4.31 -5.29
C HIS A 31 7.31 3.21 -5.52
N GLN A 32 7.08 2.35 -6.51
CA GLN A 32 8.03 1.27 -6.86
C GLN A 32 9.38 1.84 -7.27
N GLN A 33 9.44 2.95 -8.00
CA GLN A 33 10.70 3.60 -8.38
C GLN A 33 11.48 4.05 -7.13
N ILE A 34 10.81 4.67 -6.17
CA ILE A 34 11.43 5.10 -4.91
C ILE A 34 11.97 3.89 -4.15
N VAL A 35 11.14 2.86 -3.96
CA VAL A 35 11.52 1.66 -3.19
C VAL A 35 12.66 0.89 -3.87
N ARG A 36 12.63 0.70 -5.20
CA ARG A 36 13.74 0.08 -5.93
C ARG A 36 15.04 0.86 -5.73
N GLY A 37 14.99 2.19 -5.87
CA GLY A 37 16.16 3.03 -5.64
C GLY A 37 16.71 2.92 -4.22
N VAL A 38 15.85 2.71 -3.21
CA VAL A 38 16.28 2.46 -1.82
C VAL A 38 16.98 1.10 -1.71
N VAL A 39 16.39 0.04 -2.26
CA VAL A 39 16.95 -1.33 -2.21
C VAL A 39 18.29 -1.39 -2.96
N GLU A 40 18.36 -0.80 -4.14
CA GLU A 40 19.62 -0.75 -4.93
C GLU A 40 20.72 0.00 -4.17
N ARG A 41 20.38 1.17 -3.62
CA ARG A 41 21.36 1.98 -2.87
C ARG A 41 21.80 1.32 -1.58
N ALA A 42 20.90 0.66 -0.89
CA ALA A 42 21.22 -0.12 0.30
C ALA A 42 22.22 -1.23 -0.01
N ARG A 43 22.03 -1.95 -1.11
CA ARG A 43 22.97 -2.99 -1.59
C ARG A 43 24.35 -2.41 -1.94
N GLU A 44 24.39 -1.28 -2.65
CA GLU A 44 25.67 -0.59 -2.98
C GLU A 44 26.46 -0.22 -1.74
N LEU A 45 25.77 0.21 -0.67
CA LEU A 45 26.41 0.62 0.58
C LEU A 45 26.63 -0.53 1.57
N GLY A 46 26.17 -1.74 1.26
CA GLY A 46 26.19 -2.86 2.20
C GLY A 46 25.37 -2.58 3.48
N ARG A 47 24.23 -1.90 3.32
CA ARG A 47 23.34 -1.47 4.40
C ARG A 47 21.94 -2.06 4.22
N PRO A 48 21.13 -2.17 5.29
CA PRO A 48 19.75 -2.59 5.15
C PRO A 48 18.91 -1.51 4.47
N SER A 49 17.92 -1.95 3.67
CA SER A 49 16.86 -1.11 3.09
C SER A 49 15.66 -1.04 4.02
N ALA A 50 15.07 0.15 4.22
CA ALA A 50 13.94 0.34 5.10
C ALA A 50 12.83 1.18 4.44
N VAL A 51 11.59 0.74 4.61
CA VAL A 51 10.39 1.51 4.23
C VAL A 51 9.63 1.90 5.49
N ILE A 52 9.55 3.21 5.74
CA ILE A 52 8.80 3.79 6.85
C ILE A 52 7.40 4.14 6.34
N THR A 53 6.38 3.53 6.92
CA THR A 53 4.97 3.80 6.58
C THR A 53 4.14 4.01 7.84
N PHE A 54 2.92 4.47 7.68
CA PHE A 54 2.03 4.86 8.77
C PHE A 54 0.77 4.01 8.78
N HIS A 55 0.32 3.61 9.98
CA HIS A 55 -0.96 2.95 10.17
C HIS A 55 -1.58 3.35 11.52
N PRO A 56 -2.87 3.77 11.54
CA PRO A 56 -3.74 3.98 10.39
C PRO A 56 -3.25 5.10 9.44
N HIS A 57 -3.95 5.31 8.34
CA HIS A 57 -3.62 6.39 7.39
C HIS A 57 -3.63 7.75 8.10
N PRO A 58 -2.63 8.64 7.90
CA PRO A 58 -2.52 9.91 8.64
C PRO A 58 -3.79 10.76 8.66
N LEU A 59 -4.55 10.79 7.55
CA LEU A 59 -5.80 11.52 7.50
C LEU A 59 -6.88 10.99 8.45
N THR A 60 -6.80 9.72 8.88
CA THR A 60 -7.73 9.17 9.89
C THR A 60 -7.68 9.96 11.19
N VAL A 61 -6.52 10.52 11.51
CA VAL A 61 -6.29 11.29 12.73
C VAL A 61 -6.44 12.80 12.50
N VAL A 62 -5.88 13.32 11.39
CA VAL A 62 -5.81 14.78 11.20
C VAL A 62 -6.97 15.37 10.40
N ALA A 63 -7.70 14.56 9.63
CA ALA A 63 -8.87 14.98 8.85
C ALA A 63 -9.78 13.77 8.55
N PRO A 64 -10.51 13.23 9.55
CA PRO A 64 -11.30 12.00 9.43
C PRO A 64 -12.30 12.03 8.27
N ASP A 65 -12.92 13.18 8.01
CA ASP A 65 -13.90 13.36 6.93
C ASP A 65 -13.28 13.30 5.52
N ARG A 66 -11.94 13.30 5.43
CA ARG A 66 -11.19 13.31 4.16
C ARG A 66 -10.37 12.04 3.95
N VAL A 67 -10.58 11.02 4.75
CA VAL A 67 -9.84 9.75 4.63
C VAL A 67 -10.23 9.07 3.32
N PRO A 68 -9.28 8.86 2.41
CA PRO A 68 -9.57 8.10 1.19
C PRO A 68 -9.62 6.61 1.52
N LYS A 69 -10.50 5.88 0.85
CA LYS A 69 -10.46 4.41 0.88
C LYS A 69 -9.08 3.92 0.45
N GLN A 70 -8.52 2.99 1.21
CA GLN A 70 -7.20 2.45 0.94
C GLN A 70 -7.26 1.50 -0.26
N ILE A 71 -6.28 1.61 -1.17
CA ILE A 71 -6.14 0.74 -2.34
C ILE A 71 -5.63 -0.63 -1.89
N LEU A 72 -4.71 -0.65 -0.92
CA LEU A 72 -4.09 -1.84 -0.36
C LEU A 72 -4.38 -1.97 1.13
N THR A 73 -4.53 -3.20 1.58
CA THR A 73 -4.40 -3.52 3.01
C THR A 73 -2.95 -3.41 3.46
N LEU A 74 -2.71 -3.39 4.78
CA LEU A 74 -1.34 -3.38 5.30
C LEU A 74 -0.60 -4.68 4.93
N ALA A 75 -1.29 -5.83 4.97
CA ALA A 75 -0.73 -7.13 4.58
C ALA A 75 -0.32 -7.17 3.10
N GLN A 76 -1.16 -6.66 2.20
CA GLN A 76 -0.82 -6.54 0.78
C GLN A 76 0.38 -5.63 0.52
N LYS A 77 0.49 -4.52 1.26
CA LYS A 77 1.65 -3.63 1.18
C LYS A 77 2.92 -4.35 1.65
N GLU A 78 2.83 -5.12 2.72
CA GLU A 78 3.93 -5.94 3.24
C GLU A 78 4.40 -6.97 2.21
N GLU A 79 3.48 -7.71 1.57
CA GLU A 79 3.79 -8.69 0.51
C GLU A 79 4.53 -8.01 -0.64
N LEU A 80 3.99 -6.92 -1.17
CA LEU A 80 4.61 -6.18 -2.29
C LEU A 80 6.00 -5.63 -1.96
N LEU A 81 6.23 -5.15 -0.73
CA LEU A 81 7.54 -4.67 -0.31
C LEU A 81 8.54 -5.84 -0.14
N ARG A 82 8.07 -6.98 0.35
CA ARG A 82 8.87 -8.21 0.46
C ARG A 82 9.32 -8.71 -0.92
N ASP A 83 8.42 -8.73 -1.87
CA ASP A 83 8.70 -9.12 -3.26
C ASP A 83 9.70 -8.17 -3.95
N MET A 84 9.72 -6.90 -3.54
CA MET A 84 10.69 -5.93 -4.02
C MET A 84 12.07 -6.05 -3.35
N GLY A 85 12.23 -6.96 -2.39
CA GLY A 85 13.50 -7.22 -1.70
C GLY A 85 13.86 -6.18 -0.65
N VAL A 86 12.88 -5.52 -0.04
CA VAL A 86 13.07 -4.63 1.12
C VAL A 86 13.45 -5.46 2.33
N ASP A 87 14.44 -5.00 3.12
CA ASP A 87 14.90 -5.71 4.31
C ASP A 87 14.02 -5.44 5.53
N ALA A 88 13.50 -4.22 5.67
CA ALA A 88 12.68 -3.82 6.81
C ALA A 88 11.49 -2.93 6.44
N MET A 89 10.33 -3.21 6.99
CA MET A 89 9.15 -2.35 6.97
C MET A 89 8.86 -1.84 8.38
N LEU A 90 8.83 -0.52 8.54
CA LEU A 90 8.60 0.16 9.81
C LEU A 90 7.21 0.78 9.78
N VAL A 91 6.28 0.19 10.52
CA VAL A 91 4.88 0.64 10.61
C VAL A 91 4.71 1.54 11.83
N VAL A 92 4.78 2.83 11.60
CA VAL A 92 4.62 3.84 12.67
C VAL A 92 3.14 4.01 13.00
N PRO A 93 2.71 3.82 14.26
CA PRO A 93 1.36 4.13 14.70
C PRO A 93 1.08 5.62 14.56
N PHE A 94 0.18 5.98 13.64
CA PHE A 94 -0.18 7.38 13.45
C PHE A 94 -1.28 7.78 14.44
N SER A 95 -0.87 8.27 15.59
CA SER A 95 -1.73 8.73 16.69
C SER A 95 -1.88 10.25 16.72
N HIS A 96 -2.82 10.77 17.54
CA HIS A 96 -2.91 12.19 17.82
C HIS A 96 -1.63 12.76 18.46
N GLU A 97 -0.92 11.96 19.27
CA GLU A 97 0.35 12.35 19.84
C GLU A 97 1.42 12.46 18.74
N PHE A 98 1.56 11.41 17.90
CA PHE A 98 2.52 11.42 16.80
C PHE A 98 2.23 12.52 15.77
N SER A 99 0.97 12.84 15.50
CA SER A 99 0.58 13.91 14.56
C SER A 99 1.05 15.31 14.98
N ARG A 100 1.42 15.51 16.25
CA ARG A 100 1.97 16.74 16.81
C ARG A 100 3.49 16.79 16.78
N TRP A 101 4.16 15.72 16.36
CA TRP A 101 5.60 15.73 16.23
C TRP A 101 6.02 16.72 15.13
N THR A 102 6.91 17.63 15.49
CA THR A 102 7.54 18.51 14.51
C THR A 102 8.41 17.72 13.54
N ALA A 103 8.70 18.29 12.39
CA ALA A 103 9.62 17.65 11.45
C ALA A 103 11.01 17.47 12.08
N ASP A 104 11.48 18.43 12.86
CA ASP A 104 12.79 18.34 13.54
C ASP A 104 12.78 17.19 14.56
N ARG A 105 11.74 17.06 15.36
CA ARG A 105 11.61 15.95 16.30
C ARG A 105 11.65 14.59 15.59
N PHE A 106 10.91 14.44 14.50
CA PHE A 106 10.90 13.20 13.71
C PHE A 106 12.29 12.88 13.14
N ILE A 107 13.00 13.90 12.63
CA ILE A 107 14.36 13.73 12.12
C ILE A 107 15.32 13.35 13.25
N GLU A 108 15.37 14.13 14.31
CA GLU A 108 16.37 13.96 15.38
C GLU A 108 16.16 12.72 16.21
N GLU A 109 14.92 12.45 16.67
CA GLU A 109 14.64 11.30 17.52
C GLU A 109 14.55 9.99 16.74
N PHE A 110 13.90 10.00 15.56
CA PHE A 110 13.63 8.76 14.85
C PHE A 110 14.64 8.46 13.74
N LEU A 111 14.88 9.39 12.79
CA LEU A 111 15.80 9.11 11.69
C LEU A 111 17.27 9.05 12.16
N VAL A 112 17.67 10.03 12.96
CA VAL A 112 19.05 10.14 13.46
C VAL A 112 19.27 9.29 14.71
N GLY A 113 18.44 9.44 15.72
CA GLY A 113 18.62 8.79 17.02
C GLY A 113 18.36 7.28 16.97
N ALA A 114 17.18 6.87 16.52
CA ALA A 114 16.76 5.48 16.55
C ALA A 114 17.31 4.69 15.35
N LEU A 115 17.14 5.18 14.11
CA LEU A 115 17.53 4.47 12.89
C LEU A 115 18.97 4.72 12.46
N GLN A 116 19.58 5.85 12.87
CA GLN A 116 20.92 6.24 12.42
C GLN A 116 21.04 6.14 10.89
N VAL A 117 20.04 6.68 10.18
CA VAL A 117 19.92 6.51 8.73
C VAL A 117 21.20 6.93 8.00
N GLN A 118 21.61 6.15 7.01
CA GLN A 118 22.74 6.49 6.14
C GLN A 118 22.30 7.39 4.99
N GLU A 119 21.10 7.14 4.45
CA GLU A 119 20.51 7.91 3.36
C GLU A 119 18.99 7.84 3.42
N VAL A 120 18.29 8.94 3.09
CA VAL A 120 16.84 8.98 2.97
C VAL A 120 16.45 9.38 1.55
N ARG A 121 15.57 8.59 0.91
CA ARG A 121 15.03 8.85 -0.43
C ARG A 121 13.55 9.08 -0.36
N ILE A 122 13.06 10.24 -0.81
CA ILE A 122 11.64 10.60 -0.77
C ILE A 122 11.17 11.21 -2.10
N GLY A 123 9.88 11.16 -2.37
CA GLY A 123 9.30 11.95 -3.46
C GLY A 123 9.49 13.44 -3.20
N ARG A 124 9.71 14.25 -4.24
CA ARG A 124 9.96 15.70 -4.09
C ARG A 124 8.84 16.45 -3.38
N ASP A 125 7.59 16.02 -3.58
CA ASP A 125 6.41 16.66 -2.97
C ASP A 125 6.05 16.06 -1.59
N PHE A 126 6.88 15.16 -1.08
CA PHE A 126 6.61 14.55 0.23
C PHE A 126 6.74 15.58 1.34
N CYS A 127 5.73 15.63 2.21
CA CYS A 127 5.72 16.47 3.39
C CYS A 127 5.43 15.64 4.63
N PHE A 128 6.02 16.03 5.75
CA PHE A 128 5.91 15.34 7.04
C PHE A 128 5.94 16.33 8.21
N GLY A 129 5.76 15.81 9.42
CA GLY A 129 5.70 16.62 10.64
C GLY A 129 4.39 17.40 10.79
N ALA A 130 4.19 17.96 11.98
CA ALA A 130 3.01 18.77 12.30
C ALA A 130 2.83 19.89 11.29
N GLY A 131 1.59 20.11 10.83
CA GLY A 131 1.32 21.16 9.83
C GLY A 131 2.00 20.94 8.46
N ARG A 132 2.59 19.76 8.19
CA ARG A 132 3.34 19.46 6.95
C ARG A 132 4.55 20.36 6.75
N GLU A 133 5.18 20.83 7.82
CA GLU A 133 6.32 21.76 7.79
C GLU A 133 7.62 21.13 7.27
N GLY A 134 7.74 19.81 7.39
CA GLY A 134 8.85 19.03 6.83
C GLY A 134 8.69 18.80 5.34
N ASN A 135 9.75 18.96 4.60
CA ASN A 135 9.84 18.77 3.15
C ASN A 135 11.24 18.33 2.75
N LEU A 136 11.47 18.14 1.44
CA LEU A 136 12.78 17.75 0.92
C LEU A 136 13.90 18.73 1.33
N GLN A 137 13.66 20.04 1.26
CA GLN A 137 14.67 21.04 1.62
C GLN A 137 15.05 20.96 3.09
N LYS A 138 14.08 20.87 4.01
CA LYS A 138 14.32 20.75 5.44
C LYS A 138 15.08 19.45 5.76
N LEU A 139 14.71 18.35 5.08
CA LEU A 139 15.40 17.07 5.26
C LEU A 139 16.84 17.12 4.74
N THR A 140 17.10 17.78 3.60
CA THR A 140 18.46 17.98 3.06
C THR A 140 19.35 18.77 4.03
N ALA A 141 18.84 19.89 4.56
CA ALA A 141 19.57 20.69 5.55
C ALA A 141 19.86 19.88 6.84
N ALA A 142 18.94 19.01 7.25
CA ALA A 142 19.19 18.11 8.37
C ALA A 142 20.23 17.04 8.02
N GLY A 143 20.21 16.48 6.80
CA GLY A 143 21.20 15.54 6.31
C GLY A 143 22.62 16.10 6.34
N GLU A 144 22.80 17.35 5.88
CA GLU A 144 24.08 18.07 5.95
C GLU A 144 24.56 18.25 7.41
N ARG A 145 23.63 18.56 8.33
CA ARG A 145 23.93 18.78 9.74
C ARG A 145 24.27 17.49 10.50
N HIS A 146 23.59 16.40 10.20
CA HIS A 146 23.70 15.13 10.93
C HIS A 146 24.49 14.05 10.18
N GLY A 147 24.99 14.32 8.97
CA GLY A 147 25.86 13.43 8.22
C GLY A 147 25.16 12.27 7.50
N PHE A 148 23.90 12.45 7.06
CA PHE A 148 23.21 11.45 6.24
C PHE A 148 22.82 12.01 4.85
N GLY A 149 22.80 11.13 3.84
CA GLY A 149 22.42 11.51 2.48
C GLY A 149 20.92 11.76 2.33
N VAL A 150 20.54 12.68 1.43
CA VAL A 150 19.14 12.90 1.09
C VAL A 150 18.98 12.97 -0.42
N MET A 151 17.99 12.24 -0.97
CA MET A 151 17.68 12.25 -2.39
C MET A 151 16.18 12.45 -2.64
N GLY A 152 15.85 13.48 -3.40
CA GLY A 152 14.51 13.71 -3.91
C GLY A 152 14.28 12.96 -5.22
N ILE A 153 13.24 12.14 -5.29
CA ILE A 153 12.89 11.35 -6.48
C ILE A 153 11.80 12.09 -7.26
N GLU A 154 11.99 12.22 -8.56
CA GLU A 154 11.04 12.85 -9.46
C GLU A 154 9.76 12.01 -9.62
N ASP A 155 8.67 12.72 -9.89
CA ASP A 155 7.39 12.08 -10.19
C ASP A 155 7.43 11.29 -11.49
N VAL A 156 6.89 10.08 -11.45
CA VAL A 156 6.68 9.29 -12.66
C VAL A 156 5.49 9.84 -13.43
N LYS A 157 5.69 10.03 -14.72
CA LYS A 157 4.61 10.37 -15.66
C LYS A 157 4.42 9.27 -16.68
N ILE A 158 3.19 8.85 -16.92
CA ILE A 158 2.83 7.91 -17.97
C ILE A 158 1.88 8.61 -18.93
N ARG A 159 2.22 8.67 -20.21
CA ARG A 159 1.46 9.38 -21.25
C ARG A 159 1.15 10.83 -20.86
N GLY A 160 2.11 11.52 -20.23
CA GLY A 160 1.97 12.89 -19.76
C GLY A 160 1.20 13.08 -18.45
N MET A 161 0.54 12.04 -17.93
CA MET A 161 -0.18 12.09 -16.66
C MET A 161 0.74 11.71 -15.50
N ARG A 162 0.74 12.51 -14.42
CA ARG A 162 1.42 12.17 -13.17
C ARG A 162 0.78 10.94 -12.54
N VAL A 163 1.58 9.95 -12.17
CA VAL A 163 1.09 8.77 -11.45
C VAL A 163 0.87 9.11 -9.98
N SER A 164 -0.31 8.83 -9.45
CA SER A 164 -0.65 9.06 -8.04
C SER A 164 -1.73 8.11 -7.55
N SER A 165 -1.77 7.86 -6.24
CA SER A 165 -2.82 7.04 -5.60
C SER A 165 -4.23 7.62 -5.84
N SER A 166 -4.39 8.93 -5.94
CA SER A 166 -5.68 9.57 -6.21
C SER A 166 -6.23 9.20 -7.59
N ILE A 167 -5.39 9.19 -8.62
CA ILE A 167 -5.80 8.78 -9.97
C ILE A 167 -6.10 7.29 -10.02
N VAL A 168 -5.31 6.46 -9.31
CA VAL A 168 -5.59 5.02 -9.22
C VAL A 168 -6.93 4.76 -8.54
N ARG A 169 -7.27 5.49 -7.45
CA ARG A 169 -8.58 5.36 -6.78
C ARG A 169 -9.73 5.75 -7.69
N ASP A 170 -9.61 6.89 -8.36
CA ASP A 170 -10.64 7.36 -9.30
C ASP A 170 -10.84 6.36 -10.46
N ALA A 171 -9.76 5.87 -11.06
CA ALA A 171 -9.82 4.88 -12.12
C ALA A 171 -10.43 3.55 -11.64
N LEU A 172 -10.09 3.12 -10.42
CA LEU A 172 -10.60 1.88 -9.83
C LEU A 172 -12.11 1.99 -9.53
N SER A 173 -12.56 3.11 -8.95
CA SER A 173 -13.98 3.35 -8.68
C SER A 173 -14.82 3.39 -9.97
N LYS A 174 -14.25 3.88 -11.07
CA LYS A 174 -14.89 3.90 -12.39
C LYS A 174 -14.76 2.59 -13.19
N GLY A 175 -14.12 1.56 -12.64
CA GLY A 175 -13.86 0.30 -13.34
C GLY A 175 -12.87 0.41 -14.51
N CYS A 176 -12.11 1.50 -14.59
CA CYS A 176 -11.11 1.72 -15.64
C CYS A 176 -9.83 0.90 -15.42
N LEU A 177 -9.93 -0.43 -15.38
CA LEU A 177 -8.85 -1.33 -14.99
C LEU A 177 -7.59 -1.23 -15.87
N ARG A 178 -7.71 -0.81 -17.13
CA ARG A 178 -6.53 -0.55 -17.99
C ARG A 178 -5.64 0.57 -17.43
N ILE A 179 -6.25 1.64 -16.92
CA ILE A 179 -5.52 2.75 -16.28
C ILE A 179 -4.94 2.29 -14.95
N VAL A 180 -5.72 1.54 -14.18
CA VAL A 180 -5.27 0.96 -12.90
C VAL A 180 -4.03 0.10 -13.10
N THR A 181 -4.08 -0.87 -14.03
CA THR A 181 -2.95 -1.75 -14.35
C THR A 181 -1.73 -0.97 -14.84
N LEU A 182 -1.94 0.02 -15.71
CA LEU A 182 -0.87 0.87 -16.23
C LEU A 182 -0.15 1.64 -15.11
N PHE A 183 -0.91 2.19 -14.16
CA PHE A 183 -0.34 3.01 -13.09
C PHE A 183 0.21 2.18 -11.93
N LEU A 184 -0.37 1.00 -11.68
CA LEU A 184 0.16 0.06 -10.70
C LEU A 184 1.37 -0.72 -11.23
N GLY A 185 1.54 -0.84 -12.56
CA GLY A 185 2.55 -1.69 -13.18
C GLY A 185 2.32 -3.19 -12.93
N ARG A 186 1.13 -3.55 -12.45
CA ARG A 186 0.66 -4.91 -12.18
C ARG A 186 -0.86 -4.97 -12.22
N THR A 187 -1.40 -6.19 -12.27
CA THR A 187 -2.84 -6.41 -12.09
C THR A 187 -3.25 -5.98 -10.68
N PHE A 188 -4.40 -5.32 -10.56
CA PHE A 188 -5.04 -5.05 -9.28
C PHE A 188 -5.58 -6.36 -8.70
N PHE A 189 -5.48 -6.53 -7.40
CA PHE A 189 -5.97 -7.73 -6.70
C PHE A 189 -6.72 -7.35 -5.42
N VAL A 190 -7.59 -8.26 -5.01
CA VAL A 190 -8.39 -8.16 -3.79
C VAL A 190 -8.17 -9.42 -3.00
N ASP A 191 -7.83 -9.28 -1.72
CA ASP A 191 -7.77 -10.38 -0.79
C ASP A 191 -9.06 -10.45 0.02
N GLY A 192 -9.41 -11.64 0.48
CA GLY A 192 -10.58 -11.82 1.30
C GLY A 192 -10.75 -13.24 1.78
N ARG A 193 -11.78 -13.47 2.55
CA ARG A 193 -12.15 -14.79 3.03
C ARG A 193 -13.30 -15.36 2.20
N VAL A 194 -13.26 -16.67 1.99
CA VAL A 194 -14.39 -17.39 1.39
C VAL A 194 -15.57 -17.36 2.36
N ALA A 195 -16.68 -16.79 1.89
CA ALA A 195 -17.89 -16.66 2.67
C ALA A 195 -18.99 -17.60 2.15
N THR A 196 -19.85 -18.04 3.06
CA THR A 196 -21.01 -18.86 2.66
C THR A 196 -22.04 -18.02 1.92
N GLY A 197 -22.30 -18.36 0.65
CA GLY A 197 -23.31 -17.74 -0.19
C GLY A 197 -24.64 -18.51 -0.25
N ARG A 198 -25.62 -17.95 -0.98
CA ARG A 198 -26.94 -18.57 -1.19
C ARG A 198 -26.90 -19.81 -2.09
N ARG A 199 -25.76 -20.19 -2.65
CA ARG A 199 -25.55 -21.34 -3.56
C ARG A 199 -26.45 -21.33 -4.81
N LEU A 200 -26.91 -20.14 -5.25
CA LEU A 200 -27.79 -20.01 -6.43
C LEU A 200 -27.05 -20.42 -7.72
N GLY A 201 -25.80 -20.00 -7.87
CA GLY A 201 -24.98 -20.39 -9.02
C GLY A 201 -24.85 -21.90 -9.18
N ARG A 202 -24.72 -22.64 -8.08
CA ARG A 202 -24.66 -24.12 -8.11
C ARG A 202 -25.96 -24.74 -8.70
N LYS A 203 -27.13 -24.15 -8.42
CA LYS A 203 -28.41 -24.59 -8.98
C LYS A 203 -28.52 -24.32 -10.49
N MET A 204 -27.81 -23.33 -11.00
CA MET A 204 -27.77 -22.94 -12.40
C MET A 204 -26.61 -23.56 -13.18
N GLY A 205 -25.83 -24.46 -12.56
CA GLY A 205 -24.68 -25.10 -13.21
C GLY A 205 -23.38 -24.27 -13.18
N PHE A 206 -23.39 -23.10 -12.51
CA PHE A 206 -22.22 -22.20 -12.39
C PHE A 206 -21.89 -21.95 -10.91
N PRO A 207 -21.24 -22.92 -10.22
CA PRO A 207 -20.89 -22.73 -8.82
C PRO A 207 -19.95 -21.53 -8.67
N THR A 208 -20.23 -20.67 -7.69
CA THR A 208 -19.42 -19.48 -7.39
C THR A 208 -18.89 -19.51 -5.96
N VAL A 209 -17.69 -18.99 -5.79
CA VAL A 209 -17.10 -18.66 -4.49
C VAL A 209 -17.48 -17.23 -4.14
N ASN A 210 -18.06 -17.02 -2.97
CA ASN A 210 -18.30 -15.68 -2.45
C ASN A 210 -17.05 -15.24 -1.67
N VAL A 211 -16.60 -14.02 -1.93
CA VAL A 211 -15.44 -13.43 -1.25
C VAL A 211 -15.92 -12.28 -0.39
N ASP A 212 -15.58 -12.33 0.90
CA ASP A 212 -15.67 -11.20 1.83
C ASP A 212 -14.35 -10.43 1.76
N PRO A 213 -14.30 -9.26 1.09
CA PRO A 213 -13.05 -8.59 0.78
C PRO A 213 -12.45 -7.90 2.01
N SER A 214 -11.14 -8.02 2.17
CA SER A 214 -10.36 -7.27 3.15
C SER A 214 -10.02 -5.85 2.66
N ASN A 215 -10.11 -5.61 1.35
CA ASN A 215 -9.84 -4.31 0.75
C ASN A 215 -11.01 -3.34 0.95
N GLU A 216 -10.71 -2.08 1.23
CA GLU A 216 -11.72 -1.00 1.31
C GLU A 216 -12.19 -0.54 -0.08
N LEU A 217 -11.34 -0.71 -1.10
CA LEU A 217 -11.56 -0.24 -2.45
C LEU A 217 -11.42 -1.37 -3.47
N TYR A 218 -12.42 -1.53 -4.30
CA TYR A 218 -12.47 -2.43 -5.47
C TYR A 218 -13.48 -1.87 -6.49
N PRO A 219 -13.52 -2.34 -7.74
CA PRO A 219 -14.43 -1.83 -8.78
C PRO A 219 -15.90 -1.80 -8.32
N GLU A 220 -16.64 -0.78 -8.74
CA GLU A 220 -18.03 -0.56 -8.25
C GLU A 220 -19.02 -1.63 -8.67
N GLY A 221 -18.81 -2.22 -9.83
CA GLY A 221 -19.65 -3.30 -10.33
C GLY A 221 -19.22 -3.75 -11.72
N GLY A 222 -19.62 -4.96 -12.10
CA GLY A 222 -19.31 -5.53 -13.41
C GLY A 222 -18.90 -6.99 -13.36
N VAL A 223 -18.65 -7.53 -14.54
CA VAL A 223 -18.13 -8.89 -14.72
C VAL A 223 -16.69 -8.78 -15.24
N PHE A 224 -15.78 -9.46 -14.60
CA PHE A 224 -14.36 -9.37 -14.85
C PHE A 224 -13.76 -10.75 -15.11
N VAL A 225 -12.85 -10.83 -16.07
CA VAL A 225 -11.94 -11.98 -16.18
C VAL A 225 -10.87 -11.83 -15.10
N THR A 226 -10.74 -12.83 -14.28
CA THR A 226 -9.88 -12.80 -13.08
C THR A 226 -9.07 -14.07 -12.94
N THR A 227 -8.10 -14.04 -12.03
CA THR A 227 -7.35 -15.20 -11.58
C THR A 227 -7.53 -15.32 -10.07
N CYS A 228 -8.00 -16.47 -9.59
CA CYS A 228 -8.11 -16.78 -8.17
C CYS A 228 -6.90 -17.58 -7.70
N ARG A 229 -6.33 -17.18 -6.56
CA ARG A 229 -5.30 -17.92 -5.84
C ARG A 229 -5.80 -18.20 -4.42
N PHE A 230 -5.68 -19.43 -3.98
CA PHE A 230 -6.05 -19.87 -2.63
C PHE A 230 -4.80 -20.29 -1.88
N GLU A 231 -4.74 -20.03 -0.59
CA GLU A 231 -3.63 -20.45 0.27
C GLU A 231 -3.41 -21.96 0.30
N SER A 232 -4.50 -22.73 0.08
CA SER A 232 -4.47 -24.18 0.08
C SER A 232 -3.99 -24.82 -1.21
N PHE A 233 -3.70 -24.06 -2.26
CA PHE A 233 -3.28 -24.55 -3.58
C PHE A 233 -2.05 -23.81 -4.09
N ASP A 234 -1.07 -24.55 -4.59
CA ASP A 234 0.16 -23.98 -5.20
C ASP A 234 -0.03 -23.45 -6.62
N ARG A 235 -1.26 -23.34 -7.10
CA ARG A 235 -1.60 -22.86 -8.43
C ARG A 235 -2.69 -21.81 -8.42
N SER A 236 -2.70 -21.00 -9.47
CA SER A 236 -3.78 -20.06 -9.75
C SER A 236 -4.82 -20.68 -10.68
N PHE A 237 -6.05 -20.19 -10.59
CA PHE A 237 -7.19 -20.66 -11.39
C PHE A 237 -7.78 -19.51 -12.18
N GLU A 238 -8.07 -19.71 -13.45
CA GLU A 238 -8.84 -18.76 -14.23
C GLU A 238 -10.29 -18.70 -13.73
N SER A 239 -10.87 -17.52 -13.76
CA SER A 239 -12.20 -17.31 -13.20
C SER A 239 -12.92 -16.14 -13.85
N VAL A 240 -14.23 -16.13 -13.72
CA VAL A 240 -15.10 -15.00 -14.05
C VAL A 240 -15.69 -14.48 -12.74
N THR A 241 -15.39 -13.24 -12.42
CA THR A 241 -15.82 -12.62 -11.16
C THR A 241 -16.88 -11.55 -11.42
N ASN A 242 -18.01 -11.69 -10.77
CA ASN A 242 -19.05 -10.70 -10.72
C ASN A 242 -18.91 -9.87 -9.43
N ILE A 243 -18.80 -8.56 -9.59
CA ILE A 243 -18.92 -7.60 -8.49
C ILE A 243 -20.28 -6.93 -8.65
N GLY A 244 -21.16 -7.10 -7.68
CA GLY A 244 -22.53 -6.62 -7.75
C GLY A 244 -23.01 -6.01 -6.44
N VAL A 245 -24.17 -5.38 -6.49
CA VAL A 245 -24.87 -4.85 -5.32
C VAL A 245 -26.07 -5.77 -5.05
N ARG A 246 -26.17 -6.31 -3.84
CA ARG A 246 -27.38 -7.02 -3.43
C ARG A 246 -28.38 -6.03 -2.85
N PRO A 247 -29.59 -5.94 -3.39
CA PRO A 247 -30.69 -5.29 -2.70
C PRO A 247 -30.95 -6.05 -1.39
N THR A 248 -30.67 -5.45 -0.24
CA THR A 248 -31.11 -5.96 1.06
C THR A 248 -32.40 -5.23 1.44
N LEU A 249 -33.30 -5.88 2.19
CA LEU A 249 -34.56 -5.30 2.66
C LEU A 249 -34.38 -4.12 3.64
N TYR A 250 -33.16 -3.87 4.06
CA TYR A 250 -32.76 -2.75 4.92
C TYR A 250 -31.66 -1.98 4.20
N GLU A 251 -31.85 -0.77 3.82
CA GLU A 251 -31.07 0.27 3.13
C GLU A 251 -29.53 0.16 2.99
N ASN A 252 -28.89 -0.89 3.45
CA ASN A 252 -27.46 -1.14 3.28
C ASN A 252 -27.21 -2.11 2.11
N TYR A 253 -26.94 -1.54 0.93
CA TYR A 253 -26.49 -2.29 -0.25
C TYR A 253 -25.11 -2.91 0.01
N ALA A 254 -25.07 -4.14 0.49
CA ALA A 254 -23.83 -4.89 0.61
C ALA A 254 -23.33 -5.29 -0.79
N ARG A 255 -22.14 -4.85 -1.16
CA ARG A 255 -21.48 -5.32 -2.38
C ARG A 255 -21.05 -6.76 -2.19
N THR A 256 -21.18 -7.56 -3.25
CA THR A 256 -20.77 -8.95 -3.28
C THR A 256 -19.74 -9.18 -4.36
N ILE A 257 -18.72 -9.99 -4.04
CA ILE A 257 -17.74 -10.47 -5.00
C ILE A 257 -18.00 -11.98 -5.12
N GLU A 258 -18.41 -12.42 -6.31
CA GLU A 258 -18.71 -13.80 -6.61
C GLU A 258 -17.84 -14.27 -7.78
N ALA A 259 -16.93 -15.20 -7.54
CA ALA A 259 -16.04 -15.76 -8.55
C ALA A 259 -16.49 -17.15 -8.97
N HIS A 260 -16.76 -17.34 -10.25
CA HIS A 260 -16.89 -18.64 -10.88
C HIS A 260 -15.52 -19.10 -11.38
N ILE A 261 -15.00 -20.16 -10.80
CA ILE A 261 -13.67 -20.69 -11.11
C ILE A 261 -13.84 -21.70 -12.24
N LEU A 262 -13.08 -21.50 -13.31
CA LEU A 262 -13.14 -22.39 -14.48
C LEU A 262 -12.36 -23.67 -14.19
N ASP A 263 -12.85 -24.80 -14.70
CA ASP A 263 -12.22 -26.13 -14.62
C ASP A 263 -11.79 -26.52 -13.18
N PHE A 264 -12.69 -26.22 -12.21
CA PHE A 264 -12.46 -26.50 -10.79
C PHE A 264 -13.43 -27.57 -10.27
N ASP A 265 -12.93 -28.78 -10.04
CA ASP A 265 -13.70 -29.96 -9.65
C ASP A 265 -13.52 -30.36 -8.17
N SER A 266 -13.07 -29.48 -7.28
CA SER A 266 -12.99 -29.80 -5.87
C SER A 266 -14.20 -29.27 -5.07
N ASN A 267 -14.73 -30.14 -4.19
CA ASN A 267 -15.86 -29.82 -3.29
C ASN A 267 -15.47 -28.93 -2.12
#